data_bd3ccf918854db25692d42b1960734c5
#
_entry.id   bd3ccf918854db25692d42b1960734c5
#
_cell.length_a   1.000
_cell.length_b   1.000
_cell.length_c   1.000
_cell.angle_alpha   90.00
_cell.angle_beta   90.00
_cell.angle_gamma   90.00
#
_symmetry.space_group_name_H-M   'P 1'
#
loop_
_entity.id
_entity.type
_entity.pdbx_description
1 polymer ?
#
loop_
_entity_poly.entity_id
_entity_poly.type
_entity_poly.pdbx_seq_one_letter_code
_entity_poly.pdbx_strand_id
1 'polypeptide(L)'
;MRNKIYQLLMKLLGIHIDFRGDVKPYIGVCPYPRRSPLLLTLFNLQEIWRYFRDTRPAKGILQPTKAAKFSKKGRQALILGNGPSLNKLNSGAVIVSKPDVWVVNSFYNVEYADSIQVTHYVISDRTHFSSENHYVKIVNFINQQEDLTLVLPHWSPKEFPGHPLFQFRHLFFDDRQKAAWSRNTSPMKPRGYLSLTLYKALGFANYLGYREILILGMDNTEFVGYASNANNEFIFNGNHAFVDPKTQRDFSRDFLDGPAGAFIDVAHSFADLYRFKGPFKNLDTDSLTTVFPKSINHPWTSQ
;
A
#
# COMPACT_ATOMS: atom_id res chain seq x y z
N MET A 1 20.15 10.30 -23.49
CA MET A 1 21.33 10.68 -22.69
C MET A 1 20.95 11.26 -21.32
N ARG A 2 20.03 12.22 -21.22
CA ARG A 2 19.57 12.84 -19.96
C ARG A 2 19.08 11.81 -18.91
N ASN A 3 18.32 10.80 -19.30
CA ASN A 3 17.81 9.77 -18.38
C ASN A 3 18.91 8.87 -17.79
N LYS A 4 19.96 8.54 -18.55
CA LYS A 4 21.06 7.70 -18.04
C LYS A 4 21.91 8.45 -17.01
N ILE A 5 22.19 9.73 -17.23
CA ILE A 5 22.93 10.58 -16.27
C ILE A 5 22.09 10.75 -15.00
N TYR A 6 20.79 10.98 -15.13
CA TYR A 6 19.89 11.08 -13.99
C TYR A 6 19.86 9.77 -13.17
N GLN A 7 19.71 8.61 -13.82
CA GLN A 7 19.77 7.32 -13.16
C GLN A 7 21.11 7.05 -12.46
N LEU A 8 22.22 7.44 -13.10
CA LEU A 8 23.56 7.32 -12.51
C LEU A 8 23.70 8.20 -11.27
N LEU A 9 23.25 9.45 -11.34
CA LEU A 9 23.24 10.36 -10.19
C LEU A 9 22.37 9.86 -9.06
N MET A 10 21.21 9.29 -9.37
CA MET A 10 20.32 8.71 -8.38
C MET A 10 20.94 7.48 -7.72
N LYS A 11 21.61 6.61 -8.49
CA LYS A 11 22.40 5.48 -7.96
C LYS A 11 23.54 5.95 -7.04
N LEU A 12 24.26 6.98 -7.44
CA LEU A 12 25.35 7.56 -6.63
C LEU A 12 24.84 8.17 -5.31
N LEU A 13 23.66 8.78 -5.37
CA LEU A 13 23.00 9.35 -4.18
C LEU A 13 22.29 8.28 -3.32
N GLY A 14 22.26 7.02 -3.77
CA GLY A 14 21.63 5.95 -3.03
C GLY A 14 20.11 5.98 -3.07
N ILE A 15 19.56 6.46 -4.16
CA ILE A 15 18.13 6.50 -4.39
C ILE A 15 17.79 5.34 -5.32
N HIS A 16 16.84 4.52 -4.89
CA HIS A 16 16.25 3.49 -5.72
C HIS A 16 14.96 4.02 -6.35
N ILE A 17 14.80 3.79 -7.64
CA ILE A 17 13.54 4.01 -8.36
C ILE A 17 12.95 2.63 -8.58
N ASP A 18 11.80 2.34 -7.99
CA ASP A 18 11.17 1.06 -8.19
C ASP A 18 10.59 0.92 -9.62
N PHE A 19 10.21 -0.31 -9.97
CA PHE A 19 9.66 -0.62 -11.30
C PHE A 19 8.37 0.16 -11.63
N ARG A 20 7.73 0.79 -10.65
CA ARG A 20 6.57 1.67 -10.81
C ARG A 20 6.97 3.13 -11.02
N GLY A 21 8.26 3.43 -11.02
CA GLY A 21 8.79 4.78 -11.09
C GLY A 21 8.78 5.53 -9.76
N ASP A 22 8.43 4.87 -8.66
CA ASP A 22 8.48 5.46 -7.33
C ASP A 22 9.92 5.59 -6.85
N VAL A 23 10.23 6.74 -6.24
CA VAL A 23 11.55 7.00 -5.67
C VAL A 23 11.60 6.47 -4.25
N LYS A 24 12.43 5.46 -4.03
CA LYS A 24 12.63 4.86 -2.70
C LYS A 24 13.95 5.31 -2.09
N PRO A 25 13.94 6.00 -0.96
CA PRO A 25 15.17 6.31 -0.24
C PRO A 25 15.66 5.10 0.57
N TYR A 26 16.92 4.74 0.41
CA TYR A 26 17.58 3.70 1.21
C TYR A 26 17.95 4.16 2.64
N ILE A 27 17.19 5.09 3.22
CA ILE A 27 17.55 5.71 4.49
C ILE A 27 16.88 4.96 5.65
N GLY A 28 17.67 4.46 6.57
CA GLY A 28 17.23 3.93 7.87
C GLY A 28 17.24 2.42 8.02
N VAL A 29 17.20 1.64 6.93
CA VAL A 29 17.27 0.18 6.96
C VAL A 29 18.34 -0.36 6.02
N CYS A 30 19.10 0.52 5.37
CA CYS A 30 20.16 0.09 4.48
C CYS A 30 21.27 -0.62 5.27
N PRO A 31 21.56 -1.91 4.98
CA PRO A 31 22.65 -2.62 5.63
C PRO A 31 24.04 -2.13 5.19
N TYR A 32 24.11 -1.07 4.38
CA TYR A 32 25.36 -0.50 3.93
C TYR A 32 25.88 0.56 4.92
N PRO A 33 26.72 0.17 5.88
CA PRO A 33 27.28 1.11 6.88
C PRO A 33 28.28 2.12 6.28
N ARG A 34 28.53 2.07 4.97
CA ARG A 34 29.59 2.85 4.31
C ARG A 34 29.11 4.09 3.55
N ARG A 35 27.86 4.50 3.67
CA ARG A 35 27.45 5.74 3.00
C ARG A 35 27.85 6.95 3.81
N SER A 36 28.52 7.88 3.13
CA SER A 36 28.93 9.16 3.70
C SER A 36 27.73 9.88 4.34
N PRO A 37 27.84 10.34 5.60
CA PRO A 37 26.82 11.20 6.23
C PRO A 37 26.46 12.41 5.37
N LEU A 38 27.42 12.89 4.57
CA LEU A 38 27.22 13.99 3.63
C LEU A 38 26.20 13.64 2.53
N LEU A 39 26.29 12.43 1.95
CA LEU A 39 25.33 11.97 0.92
C LEU A 39 23.93 11.80 1.49
N LEU A 40 23.80 11.30 2.71
CA LEU A 40 22.51 11.22 3.40
C LEU A 40 21.92 12.60 3.67
N THR A 41 22.76 13.58 4.04
CA THR A 41 22.32 14.97 4.24
C THR A 41 21.87 15.60 2.93
N LEU A 42 22.63 15.45 1.85
CA LEU A 42 22.25 15.94 0.52
C LEU A 42 20.96 15.32 0.02
N PHE A 43 20.78 14.01 0.22
CA PHE A 43 19.54 13.34 -0.09
C PHE A 43 18.36 13.94 0.69
N ASN A 44 18.50 14.12 1.99
CA ASN A 44 17.44 14.69 2.83
C ASN A 44 17.09 16.12 2.40
N LEU A 45 18.07 16.94 2.02
CA LEU A 45 17.86 18.28 1.49
C LEU A 45 17.11 18.22 0.15
N GLN A 46 17.45 17.30 -0.71
CA GLN A 46 16.74 17.09 -1.98
C GLN A 46 15.27 16.67 -1.75
N GLU A 47 15.00 15.77 -0.82
CA GLU A 47 13.63 15.36 -0.48
C GLU A 47 12.82 16.51 0.16
N ILE A 48 13.46 17.33 0.99
CA ILE A 48 12.85 18.55 1.52
C ILE A 48 12.51 19.51 0.38
N TRP A 49 13.44 19.73 -0.55
CA TRP A 49 13.21 20.60 -1.69
C TRP A 49 12.10 20.06 -2.60
N ARG A 50 12.09 18.76 -2.91
CA ARG A 50 10.98 18.10 -3.64
C ARG A 50 9.65 18.29 -2.93
N TYR A 51 9.62 18.11 -1.60
CA TYR A 51 8.42 18.34 -0.82
C TYR A 51 7.84 19.74 -0.98
N PHE A 52 8.68 20.75 -1.08
CA PHE A 52 8.23 22.13 -1.30
C PHE A 52 7.88 22.42 -2.77
N ARG A 53 8.56 21.77 -3.70
CA ARG A 53 8.33 21.93 -5.14
C ARG A 53 7.11 21.13 -5.61
N ASP A 54 6.94 19.91 -5.13
CA ASP A 54 5.84 19.06 -5.53
C ASP A 54 4.52 19.68 -5.09
N THR A 55 3.60 19.77 -6.04
CA THR A 55 2.33 20.45 -5.86
C THR A 55 1.65 20.03 -4.56
N ARG A 56 1.51 20.99 -3.66
CA ARG A 56 0.64 20.81 -2.50
C ARG A 56 -0.73 20.35 -3.01
N PRO A 57 -1.41 19.44 -2.32
CA PRO A 57 -2.79 19.12 -2.65
C PRO A 57 -3.56 20.43 -2.79
N ALA A 58 -4.34 20.57 -3.86
CA ALA A 58 -5.15 21.76 -4.04
C ALA A 58 -5.96 22.00 -2.77
N LYS A 59 -6.00 23.24 -2.30
CA LYS A 59 -6.87 23.60 -1.16
C LYS A 59 -8.28 23.12 -1.49
N GLY A 60 -8.83 22.26 -0.67
CA GLY A 60 -10.17 21.69 -0.91
C GLY A 60 -10.17 20.19 -1.21
N ILE A 61 -9.19 19.64 -1.91
CA ILE A 61 -9.21 18.20 -2.28
C ILE A 61 -9.21 17.27 -1.06
N LEU A 62 -8.55 17.65 0.04
CA LEU A 62 -8.51 16.90 1.29
C LEU A 62 -9.59 17.33 2.31
N GLN A 63 -10.45 18.30 2.00
CA GLN A 63 -11.46 18.78 2.94
C GLN A 63 -12.49 17.71 3.31
N PRO A 64 -13.01 16.88 2.37
CA PRO A 64 -13.91 15.78 2.74
C PRO A 64 -13.24 14.80 3.72
N THR A 65 -11.96 14.48 3.50
CA THR A 65 -11.18 13.61 4.41
C THR A 65 -10.98 14.27 5.77
N LYS A 66 -10.73 15.57 5.81
CA LYS A 66 -10.62 16.33 7.08
C LYS A 66 -11.92 16.27 7.86
N ALA A 67 -13.06 16.47 7.20
CA ALA A 67 -14.39 16.40 7.81
C ALA A 67 -14.72 15.00 8.34
N ALA A 68 -14.22 13.95 7.68
CA ALA A 68 -14.44 12.56 8.08
C ALA A 68 -13.61 12.12 9.31
N LYS A 69 -12.73 12.97 9.86
CA LYS A 69 -11.94 12.63 11.05
C LYS A 69 -12.84 12.18 12.19
N PHE A 70 -12.53 11.02 12.80
CA PHE A 70 -13.31 10.42 13.88
C PHE A 70 -14.78 10.11 13.56
N SER A 71 -15.18 10.10 12.29
CA SER A 71 -16.57 9.78 11.88
C SER A 71 -16.98 8.34 12.15
N LYS A 72 -16.01 7.45 12.39
CA LYS A 72 -16.23 6.02 12.65
C LYS A 72 -15.98 5.63 14.11
N LYS A 73 -15.97 6.60 15.01
CA LYS A 73 -15.77 6.35 16.45
C LYS A 73 -16.81 5.34 16.98
N GLY A 74 -16.31 4.35 17.72
CA GLY A 74 -17.14 3.26 18.27
C GLY A 74 -17.40 2.09 17.32
N ARG A 75 -17.13 2.23 16.03
CA ARG A 75 -17.27 1.14 15.03
C ARG A 75 -16.02 0.26 14.98
N GLN A 76 -16.17 -0.90 14.33
CA GLN A 76 -15.10 -1.84 14.03
C GLN A 76 -14.80 -1.78 12.53
N ALA A 77 -13.54 -1.91 12.15
CA ALA A 77 -13.12 -2.10 10.76
C ALA A 77 -12.51 -3.49 10.58
N LEU A 78 -12.73 -4.09 9.40
CA LEU A 78 -12.03 -5.26 8.91
C LEU A 78 -11.28 -4.87 7.63
N ILE A 79 -9.95 -4.89 7.68
CA ILE A 79 -9.10 -4.55 6.54
C ILE A 79 -8.57 -5.83 5.92
N LEU A 80 -8.89 -6.04 4.66
CA LEU A 80 -8.51 -7.19 3.86
C LEU A 80 -7.37 -6.78 2.91
N GLY A 81 -6.17 -7.29 3.20
CA GLY A 81 -5.03 -7.21 2.30
C GLY A 81 -5.08 -8.32 1.25
N ASN A 82 -4.10 -8.34 0.35
CA ASN A 82 -4.04 -9.32 -0.73
C ASN A 82 -3.09 -10.49 -0.44
N GLY A 83 -2.60 -10.61 0.79
CA GLY A 83 -1.71 -11.71 1.17
C GLY A 83 -2.43 -13.05 1.28
N PRO A 84 -1.69 -14.19 1.24
CA PRO A 84 -2.26 -15.55 1.21
C PRO A 84 -3.22 -15.88 2.35
N SER A 85 -3.03 -15.29 3.53
CA SER A 85 -3.91 -15.53 4.67
C SER A 85 -5.35 -15.06 4.43
N LEU A 86 -5.58 -14.22 3.41
CA LEU A 86 -6.94 -13.85 2.98
C LEU A 86 -7.78 -15.08 2.62
N ASN A 87 -7.16 -16.16 2.15
CA ASN A 87 -7.85 -17.42 1.84
C ASN A 87 -8.47 -18.11 3.07
N LYS A 88 -8.14 -17.66 4.30
CA LYS A 88 -8.86 -18.08 5.51
C LYS A 88 -10.31 -17.56 5.55
N LEU A 89 -10.60 -16.52 4.78
CA LEU A 89 -11.94 -16.01 4.53
C LEU A 89 -12.44 -16.63 3.20
N ASN A 90 -12.91 -17.87 3.28
CA ASN A 90 -13.37 -18.60 2.10
C ASN A 90 -14.76 -18.13 1.61
N SER A 91 -15.20 -18.64 0.46
CA SER A 91 -16.48 -18.29 -0.18
C SER A 91 -17.74 -18.57 0.67
N GLY A 92 -17.62 -19.40 1.71
CA GLY A 92 -18.73 -19.71 2.64
C GLY A 92 -18.69 -18.89 3.93
N ALA A 93 -17.72 -17.99 4.12
CA ALA A 93 -17.62 -17.21 5.33
C ALA A 93 -18.67 -16.09 5.39
N VAL A 94 -19.45 -16.04 6.45
CA VAL A 94 -20.43 -14.97 6.70
C VAL A 94 -19.88 -14.01 7.74
N ILE A 95 -19.71 -12.74 7.37
CA ILE A 95 -19.25 -11.69 8.29
C ILE A 95 -20.42 -11.32 9.22
N VAL A 96 -20.37 -11.78 10.47
CA VAL A 96 -21.48 -11.67 11.43
C VAL A 96 -21.48 -10.38 12.25
N SER A 97 -20.31 -9.82 12.55
CA SER A 97 -20.19 -8.60 13.39
C SER A 97 -20.44 -7.29 12.66
N LYS A 98 -20.73 -7.33 11.36
CA LYS A 98 -20.98 -6.16 10.49
C LYS A 98 -19.95 -5.03 10.65
N PRO A 99 -18.63 -5.33 10.58
CA PRO A 99 -17.61 -4.28 10.56
C PRO A 99 -17.70 -3.49 9.26
N ASP A 100 -17.13 -2.29 9.24
CA ASP A 100 -16.83 -1.63 7.96
C ASP A 100 -15.69 -2.39 7.28
N VAL A 101 -15.94 -2.95 6.10
CA VAL A 101 -14.97 -3.76 5.35
C VAL A 101 -14.17 -2.88 4.41
N TRP A 102 -12.84 -2.97 4.51
CA TRP A 102 -11.87 -2.26 3.70
C TRP A 102 -11.10 -3.22 2.82
N VAL A 103 -10.92 -2.86 1.55
CA VAL A 103 -10.10 -3.63 0.60
C VAL A 103 -9.09 -2.74 -0.11
N VAL A 104 -8.09 -3.35 -0.77
CA VAL A 104 -6.98 -2.62 -1.38
C VAL A 104 -6.67 -3.09 -2.80
N ASN A 105 -6.32 -2.17 -3.68
CA ASN A 105 -5.81 -2.41 -5.04
C ASN A 105 -6.54 -3.54 -5.79
N SER A 106 -5.87 -4.65 -6.05
CA SER A 106 -6.34 -5.76 -6.90
C SER A 106 -7.29 -6.74 -6.21
N PHE A 107 -7.95 -6.34 -5.13
CA PHE A 107 -8.89 -7.21 -4.38
C PHE A 107 -9.99 -7.81 -5.28
N TYR A 108 -10.40 -7.13 -6.35
CA TYR A 108 -11.37 -7.63 -7.33
C TYR A 108 -10.95 -8.94 -8.05
N ASN A 109 -9.70 -9.37 -7.91
CA ASN A 109 -9.22 -10.65 -8.43
C ASN A 109 -9.39 -11.83 -7.45
N VAL A 110 -9.84 -11.56 -6.23
CA VAL A 110 -10.15 -12.62 -5.25
C VAL A 110 -11.39 -13.35 -5.70
N GLU A 111 -11.36 -14.68 -5.74
CA GLU A 111 -12.43 -15.53 -6.28
C GLU A 111 -13.82 -15.25 -5.67
N TYR A 112 -13.85 -14.95 -4.39
CA TYR A 112 -15.08 -14.67 -3.64
C TYR A 112 -15.30 -13.17 -3.36
N ALA A 113 -14.61 -12.28 -4.08
CA ALA A 113 -14.70 -10.83 -3.84
C ALA A 113 -16.14 -10.30 -3.93
N ASP A 114 -16.91 -10.79 -4.88
CA ASP A 114 -18.30 -10.37 -5.12
C ASP A 114 -19.27 -10.78 -4.01
N SER A 115 -18.90 -11.75 -3.16
CA SER A 115 -19.70 -12.16 -2.00
C SER A 115 -19.50 -11.29 -0.78
N ILE A 116 -18.51 -10.38 -0.80
CA ILE A 116 -18.17 -9.52 0.32
C ILE A 116 -18.71 -8.12 0.10
N GLN A 117 -19.55 -7.65 1.02
CA GLN A 117 -20.02 -6.26 1.02
C GLN A 117 -18.90 -5.35 1.53
N VAL A 118 -18.34 -4.54 0.63
CA VAL A 118 -17.22 -3.63 0.90
C VAL A 118 -17.73 -2.21 1.16
N THR A 119 -17.20 -1.57 2.20
CA THR A 119 -17.56 -0.18 2.53
C THR A 119 -16.49 0.83 2.09
N HIS A 120 -15.22 0.41 2.04
CA HIS A 120 -14.10 1.29 1.67
C HIS A 120 -13.12 0.55 0.76
N TYR A 121 -12.72 1.20 -0.33
CA TYR A 121 -11.77 0.63 -1.27
C TYR A 121 -10.60 1.59 -1.50
N VAL A 122 -9.42 1.21 -1.07
CA VAL A 122 -8.19 2.02 -1.20
C VAL A 122 -7.46 1.63 -2.48
N ILE A 123 -7.33 2.56 -3.40
CA ILE A 123 -6.61 2.39 -4.66
C ILE A 123 -5.46 3.39 -4.68
N SER A 124 -4.22 2.93 -4.79
CA SER A 124 -3.06 3.81 -4.80
C SER A 124 -2.05 3.53 -5.90
N ASP A 125 -2.14 2.40 -6.58
CA ASP A 125 -1.25 2.08 -7.69
C ASP A 125 -1.69 2.80 -8.98
N ARG A 126 -0.74 3.44 -9.65
CA ARG A 126 -0.97 4.16 -10.93
C ARG A 126 -1.49 3.25 -12.02
N THR A 127 -1.11 1.98 -12.02
CA THR A 127 -1.61 0.99 -12.98
C THR A 127 -3.12 0.84 -12.97
N HIS A 128 -3.77 1.04 -11.82
CA HIS A 128 -5.23 0.98 -11.71
C HIS A 128 -5.93 2.20 -12.33
N PHE A 129 -5.20 3.27 -12.60
CA PHE A 129 -5.72 4.45 -13.29
C PHE A 129 -5.32 4.47 -14.77
N SER A 130 -4.14 3.96 -15.12
CA SER A 130 -3.59 4.05 -16.48
C SER A 130 -3.98 2.89 -17.38
N SER A 131 -4.33 1.73 -16.82
CA SER A 131 -4.67 0.52 -17.57
C SER A 131 -6.18 0.29 -17.60
N GLU A 132 -6.77 0.34 -18.81
CA GLU A 132 -8.20 0.10 -19.02
C GLU A 132 -8.67 -1.24 -18.45
N ASN A 133 -7.89 -2.28 -18.66
CA ASN A 133 -8.21 -3.61 -18.13
C ASN A 133 -8.33 -3.63 -16.59
N HIS A 134 -7.56 -2.81 -15.89
CA HIS A 134 -7.64 -2.72 -14.42
C HIS A 134 -8.83 -1.87 -13.98
N TYR A 135 -8.98 -0.66 -14.52
CA TYR A 135 -10.05 0.21 -14.02
C TYR A 135 -11.46 -0.29 -14.39
N VAL A 136 -11.63 -0.97 -15.53
CA VAL A 136 -12.91 -1.60 -15.88
C VAL A 136 -13.31 -2.66 -14.88
N LYS A 137 -12.38 -3.53 -14.45
CA LYS A 137 -12.65 -4.53 -13.41
C LYS A 137 -13.01 -3.88 -12.07
N ILE A 138 -12.31 -2.80 -11.71
CA ILE A 138 -12.60 -2.04 -10.49
C ILE A 138 -14.00 -1.43 -10.56
N VAL A 139 -14.36 -0.79 -11.67
CA VAL A 139 -15.68 -0.19 -11.86
C VAL A 139 -16.79 -1.25 -11.78
N ASN A 140 -16.59 -2.40 -12.42
CA ASN A 140 -17.55 -3.51 -12.36
C ASN A 140 -17.73 -4.00 -10.92
N PHE A 141 -16.65 -4.17 -10.18
CA PHE A 141 -16.69 -4.55 -8.77
C PHE A 141 -17.43 -3.50 -7.91
N ILE A 142 -17.14 -2.20 -8.12
CA ILE A 142 -17.78 -1.10 -7.36
C ILE A 142 -19.29 -1.08 -7.61
N ASN A 143 -19.74 -1.30 -8.85
CA ASN A 143 -21.16 -1.30 -9.23
C ASN A 143 -21.98 -2.40 -8.53
N GLN A 144 -21.34 -3.42 -8.00
CA GLN A 144 -21.97 -4.49 -7.23
C GLN A 144 -22.09 -4.15 -5.73
N GLN A 145 -21.50 -3.02 -5.29
CA GLN A 145 -21.48 -2.62 -3.89
C GLN A 145 -22.50 -1.53 -3.59
N GLU A 146 -23.24 -1.64 -2.49
CA GLU A 146 -24.35 -0.70 -2.19
C GLU A 146 -23.86 0.67 -1.68
N ASP A 147 -22.87 0.72 -0.80
CA ASP A 147 -22.46 1.98 -0.13
C ASP A 147 -20.93 2.06 0.01
N LEU A 148 -20.22 1.97 -1.12
CA LEU A 148 -18.79 1.96 -1.15
C LEU A 148 -18.21 3.39 -1.25
N THR A 149 -17.17 3.66 -0.48
CA THR A 149 -16.36 4.88 -0.57
C THR A 149 -14.97 4.55 -1.08
N LEU A 150 -14.57 5.14 -2.21
CA LEU A 150 -13.20 5.06 -2.70
C LEU A 150 -12.26 5.91 -1.85
N VAL A 151 -11.05 5.44 -1.66
CA VAL A 151 -9.97 6.18 -0.99
C VAL A 151 -8.81 6.29 -1.96
N LEU A 152 -8.61 7.48 -2.50
CA LEU A 152 -7.75 7.74 -3.66
C LEU A 152 -6.59 8.68 -3.30
N PRO A 153 -5.44 8.59 -3.99
CA PRO A 153 -4.35 9.52 -3.80
C PRO A 153 -4.69 10.91 -4.38
N HIS A 154 -4.26 11.95 -3.69
CA HIS A 154 -4.56 13.36 -4.07
C HIS A 154 -4.07 13.76 -5.46
N TRP A 155 -3.08 13.06 -6.01
CA TRP A 155 -2.54 13.34 -7.34
C TRP A 155 -3.43 12.80 -8.47
N SER A 156 -4.29 11.82 -8.19
CA SER A 156 -5.04 11.09 -9.22
C SER A 156 -5.94 11.99 -10.09
N PRO A 157 -6.68 12.99 -9.57
CA PRO A 157 -7.51 13.84 -10.44
C PRO A 157 -6.68 14.71 -11.39
N LYS A 158 -5.47 15.08 -11.00
CA LYS A 158 -4.58 15.90 -11.82
C LYS A 158 -3.92 15.08 -12.93
N GLU A 159 -3.49 13.86 -12.59
CA GLU A 159 -2.79 12.98 -13.54
C GLU A 159 -3.74 12.27 -14.49
N PHE A 160 -4.97 12.00 -14.06
CA PHE A 160 -6.01 11.28 -14.80
C PHE A 160 -7.34 12.05 -14.79
N PRO A 161 -7.40 13.23 -15.44
CA PRO A 161 -8.61 14.05 -15.43
C PRO A 161 -9.77 13.31 -16.13
N GLY A 162 -10.96 13.37 -15.52
CA GLY A 162 -12.15 12.70 -16.06
C GLY A 162 -12.20 11.19 -15.91
N HIS A 163 -11.28 10.59 -15.12
CA HIS A 163 -11.26 9.14 -14.93
C HIS A 163 -12.58 8.61 -14.31
N PRO A 164 -13.11 7.45 -14.75
CA PRO A 164 -14.41 6.92 -14.31
C PRO A 164 -14.53 6.73 -12.79
N LEU A 165 -13.45 6.45 -12.09
CA LEU A 165 -13.47 6.29 -10.63
C LEU A 165 -13.92 7.56 -9.88
N PHE A 166 -13.81 8.75 -10.47
CA PHE A 166 -14.25 9.99 -9.82
C PHE A 166 -15.76 10.21 -9.86
N GLN A 167 -16.51 9.37 -10.55
CA GLN A 167 -17.98 9.38 -10.53
C GLN A 167 -18.56 8.76 -9.25
N PHE A 168 -17.76 7.97 -8.54
CA PHE A 168 -18.16 7.33 -7.30
C PHE A 168 -17.84 8.21 -6.08
N ARG A 169 -18.51 7.96 -4.96
CA ARG A 169 -18.16 8.62 -3.68
C ARG A 169 -16.71 8.34 -3.31
N HIS A 170 -15.93 9.38 -3.03
CA HIS A 170 -14.51 9.22 -2.75
C HIS A 170 -13.99 10.19 -1.69
N LEU A 171 -12.91 9.77 -1.05
CA LEU A 171 -12.06 10.56 -0.15
C LEU A 171 -10.63 10.54 -0.71
N PHE A 172 -9.88 11.60 -0.46
CA PHE A 172 -8.49 11.67 -0.89
C PHE A 172 -7.51 11.61 0.28
N PHE A 173 -6.33 11.07 0.03
CA PHE A 173 -5.20 11.14 0.96
C PHE A 173 -3.99 11.83 0.33
N ASP A 174 -3.18 12.45 1.18
CA ASP A 174 -1.91 13.03 0.77
C ASP A 174 -0.87 11.91 0.59
N ASP A 175 -0.60 11.56 -0.68
CA ASP A 175 0.33 10.49 -1.05
C ASP A 175 1.74 11.01 -1.36
N ARG A 176 2.04 12.27 -1.03
CA ARG A 176 3.40 12.78 -1.19
C ARG A 176 4.35 12.03 -0.27
N GLN A 177 5.47 11.63 -0.83
CA GLN A 177 6.55 11.08 -0.04
C GLN A 177 7.23 12.20 0.75
N LYS A 178 7.64 11.91 1.95
CA LYS A 178 8.44 12.78 2.79
C LYS A 178 9.71 12.04 3.20
N ALA A 179 10.72 12.80 3.59
CA ALA A 179 11.97 12.23 4.08
C ALA A 179 11.75 11.11 5.11
N ALA A 180 12.62 10.13 5.08
CA ALA A 180 12.53 8.86 5.81
C ALA A 180 12.31 8.97 7.33
N TRP A 181 12.65 10.11 7.94
CA TRP A 181 12.40 10.35 9.38
C TRP A 181 10.94 10.65 9.75
N SER A 182 10.06 10.86 8.75
CA SER A 182 8.65 11.12 9.05
C SER A 182 7.97 9.86 9.56
N ARG A 183 7.47 9.92 10.78
CA ARG A 183 6.67 8.83 11.39
C ARG A 183 5.16 9.04 11.23
N ASN A 184 4.76 9.96 10.36
CA ASN A 184 3.35 10.29 10.21
C ASN A 184 2.62 9.23 9.38
N THR A 185 1.50 8.73 9.89
CA THR A 185 0.59 7.78 9.21
C THR A 185 -0.76 8.42 8.85
N SER A 186 -0.98 9.70 9.17
CA SER A 186 -2.24 10.40 8.87
C SER A 186 -2.41 10.63 7.36
N PRO A 187 -3.61 10.41 6.80
CA PRO A 187 -3.91 10.68 5.39
C PRO A 187 -3.88 12.17 5.03
N MET A 188 -3.84 13.06 6.01
CA MET A 188 -3.89 14.52 5.82
C MET A 188 -2.51 15.16 5.64
N LYS A 189 -1.45 14.41 5.77
CA LYS A 189 -0.08 14.93 5.74
C LYS A 189 0.81 14.03 4.88
N PRO A 190 1.82 14.58 4.23
CA PRO A 190 2.83 13.78 3.57
C PRO A 190 3.37 12.74 4.52
N ARG A 191 3.32 11.53 4.09
CA ARG A 191 3.76 10.39 4.88
C ARG A 191 5.24 10.17 4.65
N GLY A 192 5.93 9.64 5.62
CA GLY A 192 7.11 8.88 5.34
C GLY A 192 6.77 7.81 4.31
N TYR A 193 7.76 7.20 3.75
CA TYR A 193 7.55 6.16 2.76
C TYR A 193 6.68 5.03 3.35
N LEU A 194 5.41 4.99 2.95
CA LEU A 194 4.52 3.86 3.21
C LEU A 194 4.42 3.03 1.93
N SER A 195 5.20 1.95 1.88
CA SER A 195 5.39 1.15 0.68
C SER A 195 4.11 0.47 0.19
N LEU A 196 3.30 -0.04 1.10
CA LEU A 196 2.13 -0.84 0.75
C LEU A 196 0.83 -0.04 0.82
N THR A 197 -0.08 -0.31 -0.12
CA THR A 197 -1.43 0.27 -0.11
C THR A 197 -2.20 -0.12 1.14
N LEU A 198 -1.98 -1.33 1.64
CA LEU A 198 -2.53 -1.79 2.92
C LEU A 198 -2.18 -0.84 4.07
N TYR A 199 -0.95 -0.34 4.14
CA TYR A 199 -0.54 0.60 5.20
C TYR A 199 -1.24 1.96 5.07
N LYS A 200 -1.55 2.36 3.85
CA LYS A 200 -2.38 3.55 3.59
C LYS A 200 -3.80 3.34 4.14
N ALA A 201 -4.37 2.16 3.93
CA ALA A 201 -5.65 1.77 4.51
C ALA A 201 -5.63 1.78 6.04
N LEU A 202 -4.59 1.20 6.68
CA LEU A 202 -4.41 1.23 8.14
C LEU A 202 -4.37 2.65 8.68
N GLY A 203 -3.57 3.52 8.05
CA GLY A 203 -3.44 4.92 8.45
C GLY A 203 -4.76 5.68 8.31
N PHE A 204 -5.52 5.40 7.26
CA PHE A 204 -6.80 6.04 7.01
C PHE A 204 -7.87 5.56 8.02
N ALA A 205 -7.98 4.26 8.24
CA ALA A 205 -8.90 3.69 9.21
C ALA A 205 -8.63 4.22 10.63
N ASN A 206 -7.36 4.26 11.05
CA ASN A 206 -6.99 4.85 12.33
C ASN A 206 -7.38 6.34 12.43
N TYR A 207 -7.25 7.10 11.35
CA TYR A 207 -7.66 8.50 11.28
C TYR A 207 -9.18 8.69 11.42
N LEU A 208 -9.97 7.77 10.85
CA LEU A 208 -11.43 7.77 11.01
C LEU A 208 -11.88 7.41 12.43
N GLY A 209 -10.99 6.87 13.27
CA GLY A 209 -11.20 6.67 14.69
C GLY A 209 -11.96 5.39 15.06
N TYR A 210 -11.83 4.32 14.28
CA TYR A 210 -12.40 3.03 14.67
C TYR A 210 -11.89 2.57 16.04
N ARG A 211 -12.78 1.98 16.84
CA ARG A 211 -12.42 1.43 18.17
C ARG A 211 -11.55 0.19 18.08
N GLU A 212 -11.65 -0.54 16.97
CA GLU A 212 -10.91 -1.75 16.69
C GLU A 212 -10.72 -1.89 15.18
N ILE A 213 -9.51 -2.28 14.77
CA ILE A 213 -9.13 -2.46 13.37
C ILE A 213 -8.55 -3.87 13.25
N LEU A 214 -9.35 -4.77 12.68
CA LEU A 214 -8.98 -6.15 12.39
C LEU A 214 -8.31 -6.22 11.02
N ILE A 215 -7.27 -7.02 10.88
CA ILE A 215 -6.48 -7.10 9.67
C ILE A 215 -6.32 -8.56 9.27
N LEU A 216 -6.60 -8.86 7.99
CA LEU A 216 -6.34 -10.16 7.37
C LEU A 216 -5.66 -9.93 6.01
N GLY A 217 -4.84 -10.86 5.53
CA GLY A 217 -4.10 -10.68 4.28
C GLY A 217 -2.88 -9.76 4.42
N MET A 218 -2.34 -9.60 5.64
CA MET A 218 -1.11 -8.88 5.91
C MET A 218 -0.01 -9.85 6.36
N ASP A 219 0.37 -10.74 5.48
CA ASP A 219 1.31 -11.82 5.76
C ASP A 219 2.75 -11.33 5.80
N ASN A 220 3.09 -10.35 4.94
CA ASN A 220 4.44 -9.85 4.72
C ASN A 220 5.43 -10.96 4.32
N THR A 221 4.97 -11.93 3.55
CA THR A 221 5.72 -13.10 3.09
C THR A 221 6.15 -12.98 1.62
N GLU A 222 6.21 -11.78 1.07
CA GLU A 222 6.59 -11.56 -0.34
C GLU A 222 7.92 -12.23 -0.69
N PHE A 223 8.89 -12.24 0.22
CA PHE A 223 10.19 -12.85 -0.01
C PHE A 223 10.15 -14.38 -0.22
N VAL A 224 9.08 -15.05 0.20
CA VAL A 224 8.88 -16.49 -0.06
C VAL A 224 8.70 -16.77 -1.55
N GLY A 225 8.20 -15.79 -2.31
CA GLY A 225 8.06 -15.87 -3.76
C GLY A 225 9.35 -15.60 -4.55
N TYR A 226 10.44 -15.21 -3.89
CA TYR A 226 11.70 -14.94 -4.57
C TYR A 226 12.43 -16.24 -4.91
N ALA A 227 12.86 -16.37 -6.15
CA ALA A 227 13.57 -17.53 -6.66
C ALA A 227 14.58 -17.12 -7.74
N SER A 228 15.41 -18.05 -8.16
CA SER A 228 16.19 -17.95 -9.40
C SER A 228 15.75 -19.02 -10.38
N ASN A 229 15.72 -18.69 -11.66
CA ASN A 229 15.46 -19.66 -12.72
C ASN A 229 16.75 -20.28 -13.25
N ALA A 230 16.62 -21.22 -14.19
CA ALA A 230 17.77 -21.93 -14.81
C ALA A 230 18.71 -20.99 -15.59
N ASN A 231 18.28 -19.78 -15.94
CA ASN A 231 19.08 -18.78 -16.64
C ASN A 231 19.83 -17.84 -15.68
N ASN A 232 19.85 -18.13 -14.37
CA ASN A 232 20.35 -17.24 -13.32
C ASN A 232 19.64 -15.87 -13.27
N GLU A 233 18.38 -15.82 -13.65
CA GLU A 233 17.55 -14.63 -13.51
C GLU A 233 16.82 -14.68 -12.17
N PHE A 234 16.79 -13.55 -11.47
CA PHE A 234 16.03 -13.42 -10.23
C PHE A 234 14.57 -13.16 -10.58
N ILE A 235 13.70 -14.02 -10.11
CA ILE A 235 12.28 -13.99 -10.41
C ILE A 235 11.46 -13.85 -9.13
N PHE A 236 10.26 -13.28 -9.27
CA PHE A 236 9.25 -13.24 -8.22
C PHE A 236 8.02 -14.02 -8.66
N ASN A 237 7.77 -15.13 -8.02
CA ASN A 237 6.53 -15.89 -8.14
C ASN A 237 5.55 -15.32 -7.12
N GLY A 238 4.60 -14.51 -7.56
CA GLY A 238 3.70 -13.76 -6.70
C GLY A 238 3.11 -14.59 -5.55
N ASN A 239 3.06 -14.00 -4.37
CA ASN A 239 2.52 -14.61 -3.16
C ASN A 239 1.30 -13.80 -2.69
N HIS A 240 0.22 -13.85 -3.50
CA HIS A 240 -1.06 -13.24 -3.20
C HIS A 240 -2.15 -14.29 -3.00
N ALA A 241 -3.25 -13.89 -2.39
CA ALA A 241 -4.44 -14.75 -2.22
C ALA A 241 -5.06 -15.19 -3.56
N PHE A 242 -4.73 -14.50 -4.65
CA PHE A 242 -5.13 -14.82 -6.01
C PHE A 242 -3.89 -15.10 -6.87
N VAL A 243 -4.01 -16.08 -7.75
CA VAL A 243 -2.95 -16.39 -8.73
C VAL A 243 -3.11 -15.43 -9.92
N ASP A 244 -2.20 -14.46 -10.03
CA ASP A 244 -2.02 -13.71 -11.27
C ASP A 244 -0.85 -14.34 -12.04
N PRO A 245 -1.10 -15.10 -13.13
CA PRO A 245 -0.03 -15.74 -13.91
C PRO A 245 0.91 -14.73 -14.57
N LYS A 246 0.58 -13.44 -14.57
CA LYS A 246 1.45 -12.37 -15.08
C LYS A 246 2.34 -11.75 -14.01
N THR A 247 2.32 -12.23 -12.79
CA THR A 247 3.16 -11.72 -11.69
C THR A 247 4.54 -12.31 -11.64
N GLN A 248 4.91 -13.20 -12.58
CA GLN A 248 6.31 -13.53 -12.76
C GLN A 248 7.03 -12.27 -13.24
N ARG A 249 7.83 -11.68 -12.36
CA ARG A 249 8.60 -10.47 -12.65
C ARG A 249 10.05 -10.88 -12.79
N ASP A 250 10.61 -10.57 -13.95
CA ASP A 250 12.04 -10.64 -14.17
C ASP A 250 12.66 -9.39 -13.53
N PHE A 251 13.50 -9.58 -12.55
CA PHE A 251 14.29 -8.49 -12.00
C PHE A 251 15.57 -8.35 -12.80
N SER A 252 15.99 -7.13 -13.05
CA SER A 252 17.24 -6.87 -13.73
C SER A 252 18.41 -7.40 -12.91
N ARG A 253 19.52 -7.77 -13.59
CA ARG A 253 20.79 -8.17 -12.93
C ARG A 253 21.47 -6.99 -12.20
N ASP A 254 20.95 -5.81 -12.30
CA ASP A 254 21.42 -4.64 -11.57
C ASP A 254 21.19 -4.82 -10.06
N PHE A 255 22.21 -4.51 -9.28
CA PHE A 255 22.22 -4.66 -7.82
C PHE A 255 20.99 -4.04 -7.11
N LEU A 256 20.48 -2.92 -7.63
CA LEU A 256 19.35 -2.19 -7.04
C LEU A 256 17.97 -2.66 -7.54
N ASP A 257 17.92 -3.20 -8.76
CA ASP A 257 16.71 -3.74 -9.37
C ASP A 257 16.66 -5.27 -9.26
N GLY A 258 17.66 -5.85 -8.58
CA GLY A 258 17.82 -7.27 -8.36
C GLY A 258 17.45 -7.68 -6.92
N PRO A 259 17.98 -8.84 -6.47
CA PRO A 259 17.68 -9.42 -5.15
C PRO A 259 17.87 -8.47 -3.99
N ALA A 260 18.95 -7.68 -3.98
CA ALA A 260 19.25 -6.78 -2.87
C ALA A 260 18.19 -5.68 -2.74
N GLY A 261 17.71 -5.12 -3.86
CA GLY A 261 16.63 -4.13 -3.84
C GLY A 261 15.32 -4.72 -3.32
N ALA A 262 14.97 -5.92 -3.76
CA ALA A 262 13.77 -6.63 -3.32
C ALA A 262 13.78 -6.90 -1.81
N PHE A 263 14.89 -7.39 -1.25
CA PHE A 263 15.01 -7.61 0.20
C PHE A 263 15.02 -6.31 1.01
N ILE A 264 15.60 -5.23 0.47
CA ILE A 264 15.52 -3.91 1.09
C ILE A 264 14.07 -3.42 1.15
N ASP A 265 13.28 -3.63 0.10
CA ASP A 265 11.87 -3.26 0.07
C ASP A 265 11.05 -4.02 1.12
N VAL A 266 11.31 -5.32 1.28
CA VAL A 266 10.70 -6.12 2.36
C VAL A 266 11.08 -5.57 3.72
N ALA A 267 12.36 -5.26 3.97
CA ALA A 267 12.82 -4.70 5.23
C ALA A 267 12.17 -3.33 5.52
N HIS A 268 12.02 -2.47 4.50
CA HIS A 268 11.29 -1.20 4.65
C HIS A 268 9.82 -1.41 4.99
N SER A 269 9.18 -2.39 4.37
CA SER A 269 7.80 -2.75 4.65
C SER A 269 7.61 -3.14 6.12
N PHE A 270 8.48 -3.98 6.68
CA PHE A 270 8.44 -4.30 8.10
C PHE A 270 8.70 -3.09 9.00
N ALA A 271 9.69 -2.26 8.66
CA ALA A 271 10.02 -1.06 9.44
C ALA A 271 8.88 -0.05 9.49
N ASP A 272 8.10 0.05 8.42
CA ASP A 272 6.95 0.95 8.35
C ASP A 272 5.86 0.59 9.36
N LEU A 273 5.67 -0.69 9.66
CA LEU A 273 4.66 -1.16 10.62
C LEU A 273 4.88 -0.58 12.02
N TYR A 274 6.12 -0.36 12.44
CA TYR A 274 6.42 0.23 13.76
C TYR A 274 5.97 1.69 13.92
N ARG A 275 5.54 2.33 12.83
CA ARG A 275 4.98 3.69 12.87
C ARG A 275 3.54 3.73 13.35
N PHE A 276 2.83 2.61 13.22
CA PHE A 276 1.40 2.53 13.54
C PHE A 276 1.20 2.37 15.04
N LYS A 277 0.39 3.26 15.58
CA LYS A 277 -0.13 3.17 16.95
C LYS A 277 -1.64 3.27 16.86
N GLY A 278 -2.34 2.31 17.44
CA GLY A 278 -3.80 2.27 17.36
C GLY A 278 -4.35 0.90 17.77
N PRO A 279 -5.66 0.73 17.65
CA PRO A 279 -6.37 -0.47 18.10
C PRO A 279 -6.32 -1.59 17.03
N PHE A 280 -5.12 -1.89 16.53
CA PHE A 280 -4.92 -2.89 15.49
C PHE A 280 -4.82 -4.29 16.06
N LYS A 281 -5.42 -5.27 15.38
CA LYS A 281 -5.27 -6.71 15.65
C LYS A 281 -5.07 -7.46 14.33
N ASN A 282 -4.09 -8.35 14.28
CA ASN A 282 -3.85 -9.23 13.15
C ASN A 282 -4.59 -10.55 13.35
N LEU A 283 -5.49 -10.89 12.43
CA LEU A 283 -6.27 -12.12 12.46
C LEU A 283 -5.50 -13.33 11.90
N ASP A 284 -4.38 -13.08 11.24
CA ASP A 284 -3.49 -14.14 10.81
C ASP A 284 -2.45 -14.44 11.89
N THR A 285 -2.63 -15.57 12.59
CA THR A 285 -1.72 -16.02 13.65
C THR A 285 -0.36 -16.43 13.12
N ASP A 286 -0.28 -16.83 11.85
CA ASP A 286 0.93 -17.32 11.20
C ASP A 286 1.72 -16.21 10.49
N SER A 287 1.13 -15.01 10.36
CA SER A 287 1.78 -13.85 9.77
C SER A 287 3.10 -13.52 10.47
N LEU A 288 4.10 -13.15 9.72
CA LEU A 288 5.39 -12.66 10.24
C LEU A 288 5.29 -11.27 10.88
N THR A 289 4.17 -10.60 10.73
CA THR A 289 3.93 -9.31 11.37
C THR A 289 3.69 -9.48 12.87
N THR A 290 4.66 -9.04 13.67
CA THR A 290 4.63 -9.14 15.13
C THR A 290 4.27 -7.82 15.83
N VAL A 291 4.13 -6.74 15.08
CA VAL A 291 3.88 -5.39 15.61
C VAL A 291 2.47 -5.24 16.20
N PHE A 292 1.51 -5.96 15.64
CA PHE A 292 0.12 -5.95 16.11
C PHE A 292 -0.21 -7.22 16.88
N PRO A 293 -0.98 -7.11 17.97
CA PRO A 293 -1.46 -8.28 18.69
C PRO A 293 -2.19 -9.25 17.74
N LYS A 294 -1.92 -10.54 17.90
CA LYS A 294 -2.66 -11.59 17.19
C LYS A 294 -4.04 -11.78 17.82
N SER A 295 -5.03 -12.14 17.01
CA SER A 295 -6.38 -12.45 17.48
C SER A 295 -6.93 -13.65 16.72
N ILE A 296 -7.50 -14.58 17.46
CA ILE A 296 -8.25 -15.73 16.93
C ILE A 296 -9.76 -15.44 16.82
N ASN A 297 -10.19 -14.27 17.32
CA ASN A 297 -11.60 -13.89 17.27
C ASN A 297 -11.89 -13.29 15.88
N HIS A 298 -12.34 -14.13 14.98
CA HIS A 298 -12.73 -13.75 13.64
C HIS A 298 -14.13 -13.10 13.62
N PRO A 299 -14.35 -12.05 12.82
CA PRO A 299 -15.68 -11.43 12.68
C PRO A 299 -16.62 -12.22 11.75
N TRP A 300 -16.25 -13.42 11.33
CA TRP A 300 -17.02 -14.31 10.47
C TRP A 300 -17.19 -15.71 11.08
N THR A 301 -18.20 -16.41 10.60
CA THR A 301 -18.39 -17.85 10.84
C THR A 301 -18.08 -18.61 9.56
N SER A 302 -17.39 -19.74 9.68
CA SER A 302 -17.31 -20.73 8.59
C SER A 302 -18.63 -21.49 8.52
N GLN A 303 -19.19 -21.63 7.34
CA GLN A 303 -20.31 -22.54 7.10
C GLN A 303 -19.84 -23.99 7.11
#